data_87ec144ee02f184218b62abf9eb8edc8
#
_entry.id   87ec144ee02f184218b62abf9eb8edc8
#
_cell.length_a   1.000
_cell.length_b   1.000
_cell.length_c   1.000
_cell.angle_alpha   90.00
_cell.angle_beta   90.00
_cell.angle_gamma   90.00
#
_symmetry.space_group_name_H-M   'P 1'
#
loop_
_entity.id
_entity.type
_entity.pdbx_description
1 polymer ?
#
loop_
_entity_poly.entity_id
_entity_poly.type
_entity_poly.pdbx_seq_one_letter_code
_entity_poly.pdbx_strand_id
1 'polypeptide(L)'
;ADQKFEIGKALLLNEGKDVSIFATGHLVWKAIEAGHKLAEMGIDAEVINIHTIKPLDEEAILNSVRKTKCVVSAEEHQMNGGLGDSIAQLLARKFPAPLEMVAVNDSFGESGTPDELLKKYGLEADNIVSAVQRVMQRK
;
A
#
# COMPACT_ATOMS: atom_id res chain seq x y z
N ALA A 1 3.71 5.93 -20.39
CA ALA A 1 4.80 6.30 -20.92
C ALA A 1 5.60 7.35 -20.16
N ASP A 2 5.37 8.61 -20.34
CA ASP A 2 6.27 9.62 -19.76
C ASP A 2 5.79 10.07 -18.40
N GLN A 3 6.02 9.24 -17.40
CA GLN A 3 5.70 9.63 -16.06
C GLN A 3 6.90 10.25 -15.41
N LYS A 4 6.72 11.45 -14.92
CA LYS A 4 7.78 12.18 -14.24
C LYS A 4 7.70 11.95 -12.75
N PHE A 5 8.84 11.69 -12.15
CA PHE A 5 8.92 11.69 -10.71
C PHE A 5 8.96 13.14 -10.22
N GLU A 6 8.03 13.46 -9.37
CA GLU A 6 8.04 14.73 -8.66
C GLU A 6 8.12 14.47 -7.18
N ILE A 7 9.01 15.18 -6.49
CA ILE A 7 9.15 15.02 -5.06
C ILE A 7 7.82 15.35 -4.39
N GLY A 8 7.36 14.45 -3.52
CA GLY A 8 6.12 14.64 -2.80
C GLY A 8 4.87 14.26 -3.59
N LYS A 9 5.03 13.70 -4.79
CA LYS A 9 3.90 13.27 -5.60
C LYS A 9 3.82 11.77 -5.68
N ALA A 10 2.60 11.25 -5.51
CA ALA A 10 2.35 9.83 -5.65
C ALA A 10 2.18 9.48 -7.13
N LEU A 11 2.40 8.22 -7.46
CA LEU A 11 2.30 7.74 -8.83
C LEU A 11 1.22 6.67 -8.91
N LEU A 12 0.18 6.95 -9.68
CA LEU A 12 -0.90 6.00 -9.91
C LEU A 12 -0.44 4.92 -10.88
N LEU A 13 -0.47 3.67 -10.44
CA LEU A 13 -0.03 2.53 -11.24
C LEU A 13 -1.19 1.74 -11.82
N ASN A 14 -2.31 1.72 -11.15
CA ASN A 14 -3.51 1.03 -11.62
C ASN A 14 -4.73 1.70 -11.01
N GLU A 15 -5.73 2.00 -11.81
CA GLU A 15 -6.96 2.59 -11.32
C GLU A 15 -7.89 1.52 -10.79
N GLY A 16 -8.65 1.85 -9.75
CA GLY A 16 -9.64 0.94 -9.21
C GLY A 16 -10.63 1.65 -8.30
N LYS A 17 -11.72 0.97 -7.99
CA LYS A 17 -12.81 1.58 -7.23
C LYS A 17 -13.16 0.87 -5.94
N ASP A 18 -12.60 -0.32 -5.71
CA ASP A 18 -13.01 -1.13 -4.56
C ASP A 18 -12.11 -0.98 -3.34
N VAL A 19 -10.83 -0.77 -3.55
CA VAL A 19 -9.86 -0.64 -2.48
C VAL A 19 -8.67 0.16 -2.98
N SER A 20 -8.04 0.93 -2.08
CA SER A 20 -6.81 1.65 -2.40
C SER A 20 -5.64 0.92 -1.76
N ILE A 21 -4.63 0.58 -2.55
CA ILE A 21 -3.40 -0.02 -2.07
C ILE A 21 -2.28 0.98 -2.28
N PHE A 22 -1.69 1.44 -1.18
CA PHE A 22 -0.55 2.35 -1.21
C PHE A 22 0.69 1.57 -0.85
N ALA A 23 1.67 1.59 -1.71
CA ALA A 23 2.88 0.79 -1.53
C ALA A 23 4.12 1.63 -1.73
N THR A 24 5.21 1.21 -1.09
CA THR A 24 6.50 1.87 -1.23
C THR A 24 7.60 0.82 -1.28
N GLY A 25 8.74 1.22 -1.86
CA GLY A 25 9.91 0.35 -1.95
C GLY A 25 9.65 -0.91 -2.76
N HIS A 26 10.17 -2.01 -2.29
CA HIS A 26 10.04 -3.29 -2.98
C HIS A 26 8.61 -3.80 -3.02
N LEU A 27 7.77 -3.30 -2.14
CA LEU A 27 6.39 -3.75 -2.05
C LEU A 27 5.53 -3.24 -3.20
N VAL A 28 6.03 -2.26 -3.96
CA VAL A 28 5.31 -1.76 -5.14
C VAL A 28 5.05 -2.90 -6.13
N TRP A 29 6.08 -3.73 -6.39
CA TRP A 29 5.93 -4.87 -7.30
C TRP A 29 4.90 -5.88 -6.79
N LYS A 30 4.94 -6.14 -5.48
CA LYS A 30 4.00 -7.07 -4.88
C LYS A 30 2.58 -6.50 -4.88
N ALA A 31 2.45 -5.20 -4.75
CA ALA A 31 1.14 -4.55 -4.82
C ALA A 31 0.55 -4.65 -6.22
N ILE A 32 1.37 -4.49 -7.26
CA ILE A 32 0.91 -4.66 -8.64
C ILE A 32 0.45 -6.09 -8.87
N GLU A 33 1.24 -7.06 -8.43
CA GLU A 33 0.90 -8.47 -8.54
C GLU A 33 -0.41 -8.78 -7.79
N ALA A 34 -0.55 -8.23 -6.58
CA ALA A 34 -1.78 -8.39 -5.80
C ALA A 34 -2.98 -7.81 -6.54
N GLY A 35 -2.79 -6.65 -7.18
CA GLY A 35 -3.86 -6.04 -7.97
C GLY A 35 -4.35 -6.95 -9.09
N HIS A 36 -3.42 -7.64 -9.77
CA HIS A 36 -3.78 -8.58 -10.82
C HIS A 36 -4.56 -9.77 -10.24
N LYS A 37 -4.11 -10.30 -9.11
CA LYS A 37 -4.81 -11.41 -8.46
C LYS A 37 -6.21 -11.00 -8.01
N LEU A 38 -6.34 -9.80 -7.48
CA LEU A 38 -7.63 -9.28 -7.03
C LEU A 38 -8.57 -9.09 -8.21
N ALA A 39 -8.07 -8.63 -9.34
CA ALA A 39 -8.89 -8.48 -10.54
C ALA A 39 -9.49 -9.82 -10.96
N GLU A 40 -8.74 -10.91 -10.86
CA GLU A 40 -9.25 -12.25 -11.15
C GLU A 40 -10.34 -12.65 -10.18
N MET A 41 -10.38 -12.06 -9.01
CA MET A 41 -11.41 -12.32 -7.99
C MET A 41 -12.57 -11.34 -8.08
N GLY A 42 -12.58 -10.47 -9.08
CA GLY A 42 -13.62 -9.48 -9.25
C GLY A 42 -13.46 -8.24 -8.37
N ILE A 43 -12.30 -8.03 -7.81
CA ILE A 43 -12.02 -6.87 -6.95
C ILE A 43 -11.15 -5.89 -7.73
N ASP A 44 -11.60 -4.66 -7.81
CA ASP A 44 -10.96 -3.61 -8.59
C ASP A 44 -10.10 -2.74 -7.68
N ALA A 45 -8.80 -3.04 -7.66
CA ALA A 45 -7.87 -2.37 -6.74
C ALA A 45 -7.17 -1.20 -7.42
N GLU A 46 -7.14 -0.07 -6.72
CA GLU A 46 -6.35 1.06 -7.13
C GLU A 46 -4.97 0.94 -6.48
N VAL A 47 -3.91 0.96 -7.28
CA VAL A 47 -2.55 0.77 -6.78
C VAL A 47 -1.75 2.05 -7.00
N ILE A 48 -1.20 2.59 -5.93
CA ILE A 48 -0.48 3.85 -5.95
C ILE A 48 0.87 3.68 -5.28
N ASN A 49 1.92 4.12 -5.96
CA ASN A 49 3.28 4.12 -5.44
C ASN A 49 3.51 5.42 -4.67
N ILE A 50 3.83 5.30 -3.39
CA ILE A 50 4.19 6.44 -2.56
C ILE A 50 5.71 6.41 -2.38
N HIS A 51 6.42 7.29 -3.07
CA HIS A 51 7.87 7.31 -2.96
C HIS A 51 8.39 8.40 -2.03
N THR A 52 7.51 9.21 -1.47
CA THR A 52 7.90 10.23 -0.49
C THR A 52 6.88 10.23 0.64
N ILE A 53 7.36 9.98 1.85
CA ILE A 53 6.48 10.00 3.03
C ILE A 53 6.45 11.40 3.64
N LYS A 54 7.52 12.13 3.51
CA LYS A 54 7.60 13.51 4.00
C LYS A 54 8.19 14.42 2.91
N PRO A 55 7.38 15.26 2.29
CA PRO A 55 5.95 15.45 2.51
C PRO A 55 5.12 14.35 1.87
N LEU A 56 4.07 13.94 2.55
CA LEU A 56 3.13 12.95 2.03
C LEU A 56 2.21 13.62 1.01
N ASP A 57 1.93 12.95 -0.09
CA ASP A 57 0.98 13.46 -1.08
C ASP A 57 -0.45 13.22 -0.59
N GLU A 58 -0.89 14.04 0.33
CA GLU A 58 -2.18 13.88 0.99
C GLU A 58 -3.34 13.95 0.01
N GLU A 59 -3.26 14.84 -0.97
CA GLU A 59 -4.34 15.02 -1.93
C GLU A 59 -4.56 13.77 -2.76
N ALA A 60 -3.47 13.16 -3.27
CA ALA A 60 -3.59 11.94 -4.05
C ALA A 60 -4.17 10.80 -3.23
N ILE A 61 -3.73 10.68 -1.97
CA ILE A 61 -4.25 9.65 -1.08
C ILE A 61 -5.73 9.86 -0.82
N LEU A 62 -6.12 11.08 -0.47
CA LEU A 62 -7.52 11.36 -0.16
C LEU A 62 -8.42 11.18 -1.38
N ASN A 63 -7.97 11.58 -2.56
CA ASN A 63 -8.75 11.38 -3.77
C ASN A 63 -9.03 9.90 -4.03
N SER A 64 -8.04 9.06 -3.81
CA SER A 64 -8.21 7.62 -3.96
C SER A 64 -9.16 7.05 -2.91
N VAL A 65 -8.96 7.43 -1.65
CA VAL A 65 -9.74 6.87 -0.54
C VAL A 65 -11.20 7.32 -0.59
N ARG A 66 -11.47 8.53 -1.02
CA ARG A 66 -12.85 8.99 -1.18
C ARG A 66 -13.62 8.12 -2.16
N LYS A 67 -12.93 7.58 -3.14
CA LYS A 67 -13.53 6.71 -4.14
C LYS A 67 -13.68 5.29 -3.63
N THR A 68 -12.64 4.73 -3.03
CA THR A 68 -12.62 3.31 -2.66
C THR A 68 -13.14 3.02 -1.25
N LYS A 69 -12.93 3.95 -0.33
CA LYS A 69 -13.41 3.91 1.06
C LYS A 69 -12.80 2.84 1.94
N CYS A 70 -11.75 2.18 1.49
CA CYS A 70 -10.95 1.30 2.33
C CYS A 70 -9.54 1.20 1.78
N VAL A 71 -8.57 0.94 2.66
CA VAL A 71 -7.17 1.16 2.36
C VAL A 71 -6.30 0.01 2.86
N VAL A 72 -5.31 -0.35 2.05
CA VAL A 72 -4.21 -1.21 2.49
C VAL A 72 -2.91 -0.46 2.23
N SER A 73 -2.04 -0.42 3.23
CA SER A 73 -0.68 0.08 3.04
C SER A 73 0.28 -1.11 3.00
N ALA A 74 1.26 -1.06 2.11
CA ALA A 74 2.24 -2.13 1.97
C ALA A 74 3.63 -1.53 1.92
N GLU A 75 4.47 -1.88 2.89
CA GLU A 75 5.81 -1.33 2.99
C GLU A 75 6.79 -2.32 3.59
N GLU A 76 8.00 -2.28 3.09
CA GLU A 76 9.14 -2.96 3.67
C GLU A 76 9.84 -1.93 4.51
N HIS A 77 9.57 -1.94 5.81
CA HIS A 77 9.95 -0.80 6.59
C HIS A 77 10.04 -1.12 8.06
N GLN A 78 10.84 -0.35 8.76
CA GLN A 78 10.86 -0.39 10.21
C GLN A 78 9.62 0.33 10.73
N MET A 79 9.12 -0.14 11.84
CA MET A 79 7.99 0.49 12.47
C MET A 79 8.33 1.91 12.92
N ASN A 80 7.33 2.66 13.29
CA ASN A 80 7.39 4.04 13.76
C ASN A 80 7.65 5.03 12.64
N GLY A 81 6.61 5.72 12.25
CA GLY A 81 6.69 6.76 11.24
C GLY A 81 6.71 6.26 9.81
N GLY A 82 6.34 5.02 9.58
CA GLY A 82 6.25 4.47 8.24
C GLY A 82 5.00 4.94 7.51
N LEU A 83 4.83 4.39 6.30
CA LEU A 83 3.73 4.76 5.43
C LEU A 83 2.37 4.51 6.09
N GLY A 84 2.19 3.35 6.68
CA GLY A 84 0.91 3.01 7.31
C GLY A 84 0.53 3.98 8.40
N ASP A 85 1.49 4.34 9.25
CA ASP A 85 1.24 5.31 10.31
C ASP A 85 0.86 6.67 9.76
N SER A 86 1.55 7.12 8.72
CA SER A 86 1.28 8.43 8.11
C SER A 86 -0.11 8.46 7.47
N ILE A 87 -0.49 7.38 6.79
CA ILE A 87 -1.82 7.28 6.21
C ILE A 87 -2.88 7.23 7.30
N ALA A 88 -2.64 6.45 8.36
CA ALA A 88 -3.61 6.36 9.45
C ALA A 88 -3.90 7.73 10.06
N GLN A 89 -2.86 8.53 10.27
CA GLN A 89 -3.03 9.87 10.82
C GLN A 89 -3.80 10.78 9.85
N LEU A 90 -3.50 10.68 8.58
CA LEU A 90 -4.20 11.47 7.56
C LEU A 90 -5.69 11.12 7.52
N LEU A 91 -6.00 9.82 7.51
CA LEU A 91 -7.39 9.35 7.48
C LEU A 91 -8.14 9.78 8.73
N ALA A 92 -7.51 9.66 9.89
CA ALA A 92 -8.14 10.08 11.14
C ALA A 92 -8.48 11.57 11.12
N ARG A 93 -7.63 12.38 10.52
CA ARG A 93 -7.85 13.83 10.49
C ARG A 93 -8.85 14.27 9.42
N LYS A 94 -8.84 13.63 8.26
CA LYS A 94 -9.54 14.19 7.10
C LYS A 94 -10.58 13.31 6.44
N PHE A 95 -10.46 11.99 6.54
CA PHE A 95 -11.43 11.10 5.92
C PHE A 95 -11.34 9.71 6.55
N PRO A 96 -12.00 9.51 7.70
CA PRO A 96 -11.93 8.21 8.39
C PRO A 96 -12.35 7.06 7.48
N ALA A 97 -11.49 6.07 7.38
CA ALA A 97 -11.73 4.87 6.58
C ALA A 97 -10.93 3.72 7.17
N PRO A 98 -11.39 2.48 7.01
CA PRO A 98 -10.64 1.35 7.52
C PRO A 98 -9.32 1.16 6.78
N LEU A 99 -8.29 0.80 7.53
CA LEU A 99 -6.94 0.61 7.03
C LEU A 99 -6.37 -0.68 7.58
N GLU A 100 -5.80 -1.49 6.69
CA GLU A 100 -4.98 -2.64 7.07
C GLU A 100 -3.55 -2.36 6.64
N MET A 101 -2.60 -2.68 7.50
CA MET A 101 -1.19 -2.42 7.22
C MET A 101 -0.46 -3.74 6.97
N VAL A 102 0.28 -3.79 5.87
CA VAL A 102 1.18 -4.89 5.56
C VAL A 102 2.59 -4.34 5.64
N ALA A 103 3.25 -4.61 6.74
CA ALA A 103 4.58 -4.08 7.00
C ALA A 103 5.38 -5.09 7.80
N VAL A 104 6.70 -4.98 7.71
CA VAL A 104 7.58 -5.86 8.45
C VAL A 104 8.58 -5.04 9.25
N ASN A 105 8.91 -5.54 10.42
CA ASN A 105 10.01 -4.98 11.19
C ASN A 105 11.30 -5.37 10.53
N ASP A 106 12.22 -4.42 10.48
CA ASP A 106 13.52 -4.67 9.92
C ASP A 106 14.28 -5.64 10.82
N SER A 107 14.82 -6.71 10.24
CA SER A 107 15.56 -7.71 10.98
C SER A 107 16.98 -7.79 10.44
N PHE A 108 17.84 -6.94 10.95
CA PHE A 108 19.23 -6.95 10.57
C PHE A 108 19.88 -8.26 10.96
N GLY A 109 20.78 -8.73 10.13
CA GLY A 109 21.52 -9.94 10.40
C GLY A 109 20.90 -11.20 9.87
N GLU A 110 19.71 -11.13 9.32
CA GLU A 110 19.14 -12.28 8.65
C GLU A 110 19.77 -12.46 7.28
N SER A 111 20.12 -13.69 6.95
CA SER A 111 20.70 -13.98 5.64
C SER A 111 19.61 -14.41 4.67
N GLY A 112 19.87 -14.16 3.40
CA GLY A 112 18.96 -14.54 2.33
C GLY A 112 18.83 -13.43 1.31
N THR A 113 18.21 -13.76 0.19
CA THR A 113 17.91 -12.77 -0.83
C THR A 113 16.76 -11.89 -0.35
N PRO A 114 16.60 -10.68 -0.93
CA PRO A 114 15.45 -9.84 -0.57
C PRO A 114 14.11 -10.55 -0.74
N ASP A 115 13.95 -11.35 -1.80
CA ASP A 115 12.70 -12.09 -1.99
C ASP A 115 12.47 -13.13 -0.90
N GLU A 116 13.52 -13.82 -0.48
CA GLU A 116 13.43 -14.80 0.60
C GLU A 116 13.03 -14.14 1.91
N LEU A 117 13.61 -12.97 2.18
CA LEU A 117 13.29 -12.25 3.40
C LEU A 117 11.86 -11.73 3.38
N LEU A 118 11.42 -11.18 2.26
CA LEU A 118 10.04 -10.71 2.12
C LEU A 118 9.06 -11.85 2.31
N LYS A 119 9.37 -13.00 1.74
CA LYS A 119 8.53 -14.20 1.90
C LYS A 119 8.45 -14.61 3.35
N LYS A 120 9.59 -14.64 4.02
CA LYS A 120 9.68 -15.05 5.43
C LYS A 120 8.82 -14.16 6.32
N TYR A 121 8.81 -12.85 6.05
CA TYR A 121 8.04 -11.90 6.86
C TYR A 121 6.63 -11.67 6.34
N GLY A 122 6.21 -12.46 5.36
CA GLY A 122 4.83 -12.38 4.89
C GLY A 122 4.53 -11.18 4.01
N LEU A 123 5.56 -10.57 3.42
CA LEU A 123 5.37 -9.40 2.56
C LEU A 123 5.27 -9.80 1.09
N GLU A 124 4.39 -10.74 0.79
CA GLU A 124 4.16 -11.19 -0.57
C GLU A 124 2.79 -10.71 -1.06
N ALA A 125 2.59 -10.85 -2.37
CA ALA A 125 1.32 -10.44 -2.98
C ALA A 125 0.12 -11.07 -2.27
N ASP A 126 0.23 -12.34 -1.86
CA ASP A 126 -0.89 -13.01 -1.20
C ASP A 126 -1.23 -12.38 0.14
N ASN A 127 -0.25 -11.82 0.85
CA ASN A 127 -0.52 -11.14 2.10
C ASN A 127 -1.24 -9.82 1.86
N ILE A 128 -0.93 -9.14 0.78
CA ILE A 128 -1.65 -7.93 0.39
C ILE A 128 -3.08 -8.29 0.01
N VAL A 129 -3.28 -9.36 -0.76
CA VAL A 129 -4.62 -9.84 -1.12
C VAL A 129 -5.43 -10.14 0.15
N SER A 130 -4.84 -10.84 1.12
CA SER A 130 -5.52 -11.14 2.37
C SER A 130 -5.90 -9.88 3.13
N ALA A 131 -5.00 -8.89 3.15
CA ALA A 131 -5.29 -7.62 3.81
C ALA A 131 -6.45 -6.89 3.13
N VAL A 132 -6.51 -6.94 1.80
CA VAL A 132 -7.62 -6.36 1.05
C VAL A 132 -8.94 -7.03 1.44
N GLN A 133 -8.94 -8.34 1.51
CA GLN A 133 -10.15 -9.08 1.88
C GLN A 133 -10.61 -8.70 3.28
N ARG A 134 -9.67 -8.55 4.23
CA ARG A 134 -10.00 -8.13 5.60
C ARG A 134 -10.56 -6.72 5.63
N VAL A 135 -9.91 -5.79 4.95
CA VAL A 135 -10.31 -4.39 5.03
C VAL A 135 -11.65 -4.15 4.33
N MET A 136 -11.95 -4.88 3.28
CA MET A 136 -13.23 -4.75 2.60
C MET A 136 -14.39 -5.20 3.48
N GLN A 137 -14.15 -6.12 4.40
CA GLN A 137 -15.20 -6.55 5.35
C GLN A 137 -15.47 -5.49 6.41
N ARG A 138 -14.57 -4.53 6.58
CA ARG A 138 -14.72 -3.43 7.53
C ARG A 138 -15.29 -2.17 6.90
N LYS A 139 -15.52 -2.24 5.63
CA LYS A 139 -15.93 -1.09 4.82
C LYS A 139 -17.37 -0.65 5.14
#